data_2b0b8662706ee0b632bdf03a3f45a472
#
_entry.id   2b0b8662706ee0b632bdf03a3f45a472
#
_cell.length_a   1.000
_cell.length_b   1.000
_cell.length_c   1.000
_cell.angle_alpha   90.00
_cell.angle_beta   90.00
_cell.angle_gamma   90.00
#
_symmetry.space_group_name_H-M   'P 1'
#
loop_
_entity.id
_entity.type
_entity.pdbx_description
1 polymer ?
#
loop_
_entity_poly.entity_id
_entity_poly.type
_entity_poly.pdbx_seq_one_letter_code
_entity_poly.pdbx_strand_id
1 'polypeptide(L)'
;MADVLAAPPEVYVLALLPALLWGFEPVVSKRGLSIGGTPVQASLVVVLVDTSLYWLGLAGLSLSRGGPLVGSLSPEIVAVFVVAGVVGTAVGRLAVFAGVQRVGASVNSAVISARPLFATVLALAFLGEPLSASTAAGVVVIVAGLAVLSTARGGDLRGWETRDLVFPVAAAGAFAVGNVLRRFGLTTSPASALEAVAINETAALVALAAYVLASNPDHLRAPRETYGYFAVSGVITAGGLLSLFAAFALPEGRVALVDPLVATAPLFTAVFAAVFLKDLERVTRGVVAGGLLVVVGVAFVTLGPAAVGV
;
A
#
# COMPACT_ATOMS: atom_id res chain seq x y z
N MET A 1 -16.17 23.92 -0.28
CA MET A 1 -15.35 23.74 0.94
C MET A 1 -16.01 22.85 1.99
N ALA A 2 -17.32 22.84 2.14
CA ALA A 2 -18.03 21.94 3.07
C ALA A 2 -17.95 20.44 2.70
N ASP A 3 -17.85 20.12 1.41
CA ASP A 3 -17.99 18.72 0.94
C ASP A 3 -16.76 17.78 1.12
N VAL A 4 -15.57 18.32 1.33
CA VAL A 4 -14.36 17.47 1.50
C VAL A 4 -14.21 17.03 2.95
N LEU A 5 -14.73 17.80 3.91
CA LEU A 5 -14.75 17.47 5.34
C LEU A 5 -16.07 16.82 5.79
N ALA A 6 -17.02 16.63 4.87
CA ALA A 6 -18.37 16.09 5.15
C ALA A 6 -18.53 14.61 4.77
N ALA A 7 -17.43 13.88 4.55
CA ALA A 7 -17.53 12.43 4.38
C ALA A 7 -18.00 11.78 5.71
N PRO A 8 -18.83 10.73 5.64
CA PRO A 8 -19.24 10.01 6.84
C PRO A 8 -18.05 9.52 7.66
N PRO A 9 -18.14 9.45 9.00
CA PRO A 9 -17.06 8.99 9.87
C PRO A 9 -16.48 7.62 9.46
N GLU A 10 -17.30 6.77 8.85
CA GLU A 10 -16.92 5.45 8.37
C GLU A 10 -15.80 5.52 7.32
N VAL A 11 -15.82 6.51 6.41
CA VAL A 11 -14.76 6.70 5.40
C VAL A 11 -13.41 6.96 6.08
N TYR A 12 -13.40 7.80 7.12
CA TYR A 12 -12.17 8.13 7.85
C TYR A 12 -11.64 6.92 8.61
N VAL A 13 -12.51 6.17 9.30
CA VAL A 13 -12.13 4.96 10.04
C VAL A 13 -11.57 3.92 9.07
N LEU A 14 -12.27 3.65 7.96
CA LEU A 14 -11.85 2.68 6.96
C LEU A 14 -10.58 3.11 6.21
N ALA A 15 -10.26 4.40 6.14
CA ALA A 15 -9.04 4.91 5.52
C ALA A 15 -7.84 4.97 6.50
N LEU A 16 -8.09 5.22 7.80
CA LEU A 16 -7.03 5.27 8.81
C LEU A 16 -6.62 3.89 9.32
N LEU A 17 -7.53 2.92 9.29
CA LEU A 17 -7.19 1.55 9.69
C LEU A 17 -6.08 0.93 8.83
N PRO A 18 -6.07 1.05 7.49
CA PRO A 18 -4.91 0.69 6.68
C PRO A 18 -3.63 1.43 7.08
N ALA A 19 -3.71 2.72 7.40
CA ALA A 19 -2.53 3.49 7.82
C ALA A 19 -1.88 2.89 9.08
N LEU A 20 -2.68 2.52 10.08
CA LEU A 20 -2.20 1.88 11.30
C LEU A 20 -1.65 0.47 11.02
N LEU A 21 -2.41 -0.37 10.33
CA LEU A 21 -2.03 -1.76 10.06
C LEU A 21 -0.79 -1.84 9.16
N TRP A 22 -0.74 -1.07 8.08
CA TRP A 22 0.44 -1.00 7.20
C TRP A 22 1.57 -0.14 7.78
N GLY A 23 1.32 0.60 8.85
CA GLY A 23 2.36 1.17 9.69
C GLY A 23 3.09 0.10 10.49
N PHE A 24 2.39 -0.94 10.94
CA PHE A 24 2.96 -2.05 11.73
C PHE A 24 3.48 -3.21 10.87
N GLU A 25 2.83 -3.53 9.77
CA GLU A 25 3.18 -4.67 8.89
C GLU A 25 4.67 -4.67 8.47
N PRO A 26 5.28 -3.56 7.97
CA PRO A 26 6.68 -3.55 7.58
C PRO A 26 7.66 -3.87 8.71
N VAL A 27 7.24 -3.63 9.96
CA VAL A 27 8.03 -3.96 11.15
C VAL A 27 8.07 -5.46 11.37
N VAL A 28 6.94 -6.13 11.20
CA VAL A 28 6.83 -7.60 11.31
C VAL A 28 7.59 -8.26 10.17
N SER A 29 7.38 -7.83 8.92
CA SER A 29 8.06 -8.40 7.76
C SER A 29 9.56 -8.17 7.78
N LYS A 30 10.05 -7.02 8.31
CA LYS A 30 11.48 -6.76 8.50
C LYS A 30 12.15 -7.81 9.40
N ARG A 31 11.47 -8.26 10.46
CA ARG A 31 11.97 -9.35 11.30
C ARG A 31 12.15 -10.64 10.49
N GLY A 32 11.14 -11.04 9.72
CA GLY A 32 11.23 -12.22 8.85
C GLY A 32 12.35 -12.11 7.81
N LEU A 33 12.49 -10.94 7.18
CA LEU A 33 13.56 -10.67 6.21
C LEU A 33 14.96 -10.67 6.86
N SER A 34 15.09 -10.23 8.12
CA SER A 34 16.39 -10.16 8.82
C SER A 34 16.96 -11.51 9.21
N ILE A 35 16.13 -12.53 9.37
CA ILE A 35 16.53 -13.90 9.74
C ILE A 35 16.66 -14.85 8.54
N GLY A 36 16.77 -14.30 7.32
CA GLY A 36 17.02 -15.06 6.10
C GLY A 36 15.80 -15.23 5.18
N GLY A 37 14.68 -14.57 5.46
CA GLY A 37 13.54 -14.49 4.54
C GLY A 37 13.89 -13.71 3.27
N THR A 38 13.16 -13.99 2.18
CA THR A 38 13.32 -13.30 0.91
C THR A 38 12.10 -12.45 0.57
N PRO A 39 12.24 -11.35 -0.21
CA PRO A 39 11.11 -10.56 -0.67
C PRO A 39 10.08 -11.37 -1.47
N VAL A 40 10.54 -12.35 -2.24
CA VAL A 40 9.68 -13.25 -3.04
C VAL A 40 8.85 -14.15 -2.12
N GLN A 41 9.49 -14.77 -1.12
CA GLN A 41 8.82 -15.57 -0.10
C GLN A 41 7.80 -14.73 0.67
N ALA A 42 8.20 -13.54 1.15
CA ALA A 42 7.32 -12.63 1.86
C ALA A 42 6.08 -12.27 1.03
N SER A 43 6.29 -11.87 -0.24
CA SER A 43 5.19 -11.52 -1.15
C SER A 43 4.22 -12.68 -1.34
N LEU A 44 4.74 -13.89 -1.62
CA LEU A 44 3.90 -15.06 -1.89
C LEU A 44 3.12 -15.49 -0.63
N VAL A 45 3.77 -15.54 0.54
CA VAL A 45 3.12 -15.97 1.79
C VAL A 45 2.07 -14.98 2.24
N VAL A 46 2.37 -13.68 2.18
CA VAL A 46 1.41 -12.62 2.55
C VAL A 46 0.17 -12.70 1.67
N VAL A 47 0.35 -12.76 0.33
CA VAL A 47 -0.78 -12.82 -0.61
C VAL A 47 -1.52 -14.16 -0.53
N LEU A 48 -0.86 -15.26 -0.21
CA LEU A 48 -1.53 -16.54 0.03
C LEU A 48 -2.43 -16.48 1.27
N VAL A 49 -1.94 -15.89 2.35
CA VAL A 49 -2.71 -15.81 3.61
C VAL A 49 -3.90 -14.86 3.44
N ASP A 50 -3.69 -13.68 2.90
CA ASP A 50 -4.77 -12.70 2.76
C ASP A 50 -5.83 -13.18 1.74
N THR A 51 -5.44 -13.75 0.59
CA THR A 51 -6.34 -14.39 -0.37
C THR A 51 -7.17 -15.48 0.30
N SER A 52 -6.54 -16.34 1.10
CA SER A 52 -7.22 -17.42 1.80
C SER A 52 -8.28 -16.87 2.78
N LEU A 53 -7.95 -15.82 3.52
CA LEU A 53 -8.88 -15.18 4.45
C LEU A 53 -10.08 -14.56 3.73
N TYR A 54 -9.89 -13.93 2.56
CA TYR A 54 -11.01 -13.36 1.79
C TYR A 54 -11.94 -14.44 1.25
N TRP A 55 -11.40 -15.53 0.70
CA TRP A 55 -12.23 -16.64 0.22
C TRP A 55 -12.94 -17.36 1.36
N LEU A 56 -12.32 -17.53 2.53
CA LEU A 56 -12.98 -18.05 3.74
C LEU A 56 -14.11 -17.12 4.18
N GLY A 57 -13.89 -15.80 4.15
CA GLY A 57 -14.94 -14.81 4.43
C GLY A 57 -16.11 -14.90 3.46
N LEU A 58 -15.85 -15.00 2.15
CA LEU A 58 -16.89 -15.18 1.13
C LEU A 58 -17.65 -16.50 1.32
N ALA A 59 -16.93 -17.59 1.59
CA ALA A 59 -17.57 -18.88 1.85
C ALA A 59 -18.48 -18.83 3.08
N GLY A 60 -18.02 -18.21 4.17
CA GLY A 60 -18.82 -18.02 5.37
C GLY A 60 -20.09 -17.19 5.12
N LEU A 61 -19.98 -16.11 4.33
CA LEU A 61 -21.14 -15.29 3.94
C LEU A 61 -22.10 -16.05 3.02
N SER A 62 -21.59 -16.78 2.04
CA SER A 62 -22.40 -17.59 1.12
C SER A 62 -23.19 -18.67 1.89
N LEU A 63 -22.53 -19.38 2.82
CA LEU A 63 -23.17 -20.39 3.67
C LEU A 63 -24.23 -19.79 4.59
N SER A 64 -23.98 -18.62 5.16
CA SER A 64 -24.91 -17.98 6.11
C SER A 64 -26.13 -17.35 5.43
N ARG A 65 -25.97 -16.85 4.18
CA ARG A 65 -27.02 -16.13 3.44
C ARG A 65 -27.72 -16.98 2.36
N GLY A 66 -27.17 -18.15 2.03
CA GLY A 66 -27.70 -19.03 0.97
C GLY A 66 -27.55 -18.48 -0.44
N GLY A 67 -26.54 -17.63 -0.66
CA GLY A 67 -26.27 -16.97 -1.94
C GLY A 67 -25.05 -17.55 -2.69
N PRO A 68 -24.78 -17.07 -3.91
CA PRO A 68 -23.57 -17.43 -4.65
C PRO A 68 -22.31 -16.95 -3.92
N LEU A 69 -21.19 -17.63 -4.14
CA LEU A 69 -19.89 -17.27 -3.56
C LEU A 69 -19.39 -15.91 -4.08
N VAL A 70 -19.61 -15.66 -5.36
CA VAL A 70 -19.34 -14.37 -6.04
C VAL A 70 -20.56 -14.03 -6.86
N GLY A 71 -20.97 -12.76 -6.84
CA GLY A 71 -22.05 -12.25 -7.68
C GLY A 71 -21.71 -12.29 -9.17
N SER A 72 -22.70 -12.04 -10.01
CA SER A 72 -22.47 -11.93 -11.46
C SER A 72 -21.77 -10.61 -11.80
N LEU A 73 -20.47 -10.69 -12.06
CA LEU A 73 -19.64 -9.58 -12.54
C LEU A 73 -19.36 -9.72 -14.02
N SER A 74 -19.32 -8.60 -14.74
CA SER A 74 -18.96 -8.65 -16.17
C SER A 74 -17.46 -8.99 -16.32
N PRO A 75 -17.06 -9.65 -17.43
CA PRO A 75 -15.67 -9.99 -17.69
C PRO A 75 -14.73 -8.77 -17.63
N GLU A 76 -15.21 -7.60 -18.08
CA GLU A 76 -14.45 -6.34 -18.07
C GLU A 76 -14.12 -5.91 -16.65
N ILE A 77 -15.07 -6.01 -15.73
CA ILE A 77 -14.86 -5.66 -14.31
C ILE A 77 -13.92 -6.66 -13.64
N VAL A 78 -14.06 -7.94 -13.93
CA VAL A 78 -13.11 -8.96 -13.47
C VAL A 78 -11.72 -8.64 -13.99
N ALA A 79 -11.57 -8.29 -15.27
CA ALA A 79 -10.28 -7.89 -15.84
C ALA A 79 -9.67 -6.66 -15.16
N VAL A 80 -10.48 -5.67 -14.77
CA VAL A 80 -10.02 -4.50 -13.99
C VAL A 80 -9.41 -4.93 -12.66
N PHE A 81 -10.08 -5.80 -11.88
CA PHE A 81 -9.54 -6.29 -10.61
C PHE A 81 -8.33 -7.20 -10.81
N VAL A 82 -8.28 -7.98 -11.88
CA VAL A 82 -7.11 -8.81 -12.24
C VAL A 82 -5.90 -7.93 -12.53
N VAL A 83 -6.04 -6.90 -13.37
CA VAL A 83 -4.95 -5.96 -13.66
C VAL A 83 -4.52 -5.20 -12.39
N ALA A 84 -5.48 -4.75 -11.58
CA ALA A 84 -5.18 -4.12 -10.30
C ALA A 84 -4.42 -5.06 -9.35
N GLY A 85 -4.74 -6.35 -9.34
CA GLY A 85 -4.06 -7.38 -8.56
C GLY A 85 -2.62 -7.62 -9.04
N VAL A 86 -2.45 -7.81 -10.34
CA VAL A 86 -1.11 -8.06 -10.91
C VAL A 86 -0.21 -6.84 -10.73
N VAL A 87 -0.65 -5.66 -11.13
CA VAL A 87 0.17 -4.44 -11.06
C VAL A 87 0.23 -3.91 -9.62
N GLY A 88 -0.94 -3.64 -9.03
CA GLY A 88 -1.02 -3.00 -7.72
C GLY A 88 -0.58 -3.92 -6.57
N THR A 89 -0.90 -5.22 -6.62
CA THR A 89 -0.53 -6.13 -5.53
C THR A 89 0.75 -6.91 -5.84
N ALA A 90 0.82 -7.71 -6.91
CA ALA A 90 1.97 -8.60 -7.12
C ALA A 90 3.27 -7.79 -7.31
N VAL A 91 3.30 -6.87 -8.28
CA VAL A 91 4.47 -6.01 -8.52
C VAL A 91 4.73 -5.09 -7.33
N GLY A 92 3.68 -4.46 -6.79
CA GLY A 92 3.77 -3.58 -5.64
C GLY A 92 4.36 -4.28 -4.41
N ARG A 93 3.93 -5.49 -4.09
CA ARG A 93 4.42 -6.28 -2.95
C ARG A 93 5.87 -6.70 -3.09
N LEU A 94 6.26 -7.20 -4.27
CA LEU A 94 7.67 -7.52 -4.52
C LEU A 94 8.56 -6.30 -4.28
N ALA A 95 8.13 -5.14 -4.77
CA ALA A 95 8.85 -3.89 -4.58
C ALA A 95 8.86 -3.42 -3.11
N VAL A 96 7.73 -3.54 -2.38
CA VAL A 96 7.66 -3.24 -0.93
C VAL A 96 8.66 -4.07 -0.15
N PHE A 97 8.62 -5.39 -0.27
CA PHE A 97 9.49 -6.26 0.53
C PHE A 97 10.96 -6.15 0.14
N ALA A 98 11.25 -5.91 -1.14
CA ALA A 98 12.60 -5.57 -1.58
C ALA A 98 13.06 -4.23 -0.96
N GLY A 99 12.19 -3.24 -0.90
CA GLY A 99 12.46 -1.96 -0.22
C GLY A 99 12.67 -2.14 1.27
N VAL A 100 11.76 -2.84 1.97
CA VAL A 100 11.91 -3.13 3.42
C VAL A 100 13.23 -3.86 3.71
N GLN A 101 13.62 -4.81 2.87
CA GLN A 101 14.88 -5.53 3.03
C GLN A 101 16.10 -4.62 2.87
N ARG A 102 16.06 -3.68 1.91
CA ARG A 102 17.21 -2.85 1.55
C ARG A 102 17.34 -1.57 2.37
N VAL A 103 16.25 -0.78 2.43
CA VAL A 103 16.29 0.54 3.07
C VAL A 103 15.67 0.54 4.48
N GLY A 104 15.02 -0.53 4.88
CA GLY A 104 14.33 -0.65 6.16
C GLY A 104 12.85 -0.23 6.10
N ALA A 105 12.08 -0.62 7.11
CA ALA A 105 10.64 -0.40 7.17
C ALA A 105 10.29 1.09 7.21
N SER A 106 10.99 1.88 8.01
CA SER A 106 10.73 3.31 8.22
C SER A 106 10.96 4.15 6.96
N VAL A 107 12.09 3.95 6.27
CA VAL A 107 12.40 4.67 5.02
C VAL A 107 11.49 4.20 3.89
N ASN A 108 11.28 2.89 3.76
CA ASN A 108 10.40 2.30 2.75
C ASN A 108 8.96 2.86 2.84
N SER A 109 8.38 2.85 4.05
CA SER A 109 7.03 3.38 4.30
C SER A 109 6.92 4.86 3.96
N ALA A 110 7.91 5.67 4.35
CA ALA A 110 7.92 7.11 4.07
C ALA A 110 7.95 7.40 2.55
N VAL A 111 8.75 6.65 1.78
CA VAL A 111 8.83 6.83 0.31
C VAL A 111 7.55 6.37 -0.38
N ILE A 112 6.96 5.23 0.02
CA ILE A 112 5.70 4.72 -0.54
C ILE A 112 4.55 5.71 -0.33
N SER A 113 4.57 6.50 0.74
CA SER A 113 3.56 7.52 1.00
C SER A 113 3.52 8.65 -0.04
N ALA A 114 4.53 8.74 -0.91
CA ALA A 114 4.48 9.63 -2.08
C ALA A 114 3.56 9.13 -3.22
N ARG A 115 2.79 8.03 -3.05
CA ARG A 115 1.84 7.51 -4.07
C ARG A 115 0.96 8.56 -4.74
N PRO A 116 0.36 9.53 -4.01
CA PRO A 116 -0.49 10.54 -4.63
C PRO A 116 0.24 11.40 -5.67
N LEU A 117 1.58 11.52 -5.58
CA LEU A 117 2.37 12.18 -6.62
C LEU A 117 2.23 11.45 -7.97
N PHE A 118 2.26 10.12 -7.97
CA PHE A 118 2.08 9.33 -9.20
C PHE A 118 0.67 9.48 -9.78
N ALA A 119 -0.35 9.49 -8.92
CA ALA A 119 -1.73 9.75 -9.35
C ALA A 119 -1.86 11.14 -10.01
N THR A 120 -1.23 12.17 -9.44
CA THR A 120 -1.20 13.53 -10.00
C THR A 120 -0.49 13.57 -11.35
N VAL A 121 0.68 12.91 -11.47
CA VAL A 121 1.42 12.86 -12.73
C VAL A 121 0.59 12.16 -13.83
N LEU A 122 -0.11 11.09 -13.47
CA LEU A 122 -1.00 10.39 -14.41
C LEU A 122 -2.19 11.27 -14.83
N ALA A 123 -2.80 12.02 -13.91
CA ALA A 123 -3.89 12.95 -14.22
C ALA A 123 -3.45 14.07 -15.17
N LEU A 124 -2.26 14.66 -14.93
CA LEU A 124 -1.68 15.67 -15.82
C LEU A 124 -1.38 15.11 -17.20
N ALA A 125 -0.75 13.93 -17.28
CA ALA A 125 -0.27 13.36 -18.53
C ALA A 125 -1.38 12.81 -19.42
N PHE A 126 -2.43 12.21 -18.83
CA PHE A 126 -3.47 11.49 -19.57
C PHE A 126 -4.82 12.20 -19.59
N LEU A 127 -5.13 13.02 -18.58
CA LEU A 127 -6.41 13.74 -18.51
C LEU A 127 -6.28 15.23 -18.90
N GLY A 128 -5.03 15.74 -19.07
CA GLY A 128 -4.78 17.14 -19.39
C GLY A 128 -5.27 18.11 -18.31
N GLU A 129 -5.38 17.65 -17.06
CA GLU A 129 -5.85 18.48 -15.95
C GLU A 129 -4.81 19.58 -15.64
N PRO A 130 -5.24 20.83 -15.40
CA PRO A 130 -4.31 21.90 -15.09
C PRO A 130 -3.66 21.68 -13.71
N LEU A 131 -2.35 21.94 -13.61
CA LEU A 131 -1.62 21.89 -12.35
C LEU A 131 -2.04 23.09 -11.47
N SER A 132 -2.71 22.85 -10.36
CA SER A 132 -3.00 23.92 -9.41
C SER A 132 -1.74 24.36 -8.65
N ALA A 133 -1.73 25.59 -8.16
CA ALA A 133 -0.58 26.10 -7.36
C ALA A 133 -0.34 25.25 -6.10
N SER A 134 -1.41 24.77 -5.44
CA SER A 134 -1.30 23.89 -4.27
C SER A 134 -0.72 22.53 -4.62
N THR A 135 -1.15 21.95 -5.75
CA THR A 135 -0.57 20.68 -6.26
C THR A 135 0.91 20.86 -6.58
N ALA A 136 1.30 21.95 -7.25
CA ALA A 136 2.70 22.25 -7.53
C ALA A 136 3.53 22.42 -6.24
N ALA A 137 3.00 23.16 -5.25
CA ALA A 137 3.66 23.30 -3.95
C ALA A 137 3.81 21.94 -3.24
N GLY A 138 2.75 21.12 -3.24
CA GLY A 138 2.77 19.79 -2.67
C GLY A 138 3.83 18.87 -3.31
N VAL A 139 3.95 18.90 -4.63
CA VAL A 139 5.00 18.17 -5.37
C VAL A 139 6.39 18.59 -4.90
N VAL A 140 6.64 19.90 -4.78
CA VAL A 140 7.93 20.42 -4.29
C VAL A 140 8.21 19.92 -2.86
N VAL A 141 7.22 19.95 -1.98
CA VAL A 141 7.37 19.49 -0.59
C VAL A 141 7.62 17.97 -0.53
N ILE A 142 6.93 17.15 -1.36
CA ILE A 142 7.20 15.71 -1.47
C ILE A 142 8.64 15.47 -1.92
N VAL A 143 9.09 16.13 -2.99
CA VAL A 143 10.45 15.98 -3.53
C VAL A 143 11.48 16.39 -2.47
N ALA A 144 11.26 17.49 -1.75
CA ALA A 144 12.11 17.90 -0.62
C ALA A 144 12.13 16.83 0.48
N GLY A 145 10.99 16.25 0.84
CA GLY A 145 10.90 15.15 1.81
C GLY A 145 11.69 13.91 1.36
N LEU A 146 11.56 13.52 0.10
CA LEU A 146 12.33 12.40 -0.47
C LEU A 146 13.85 12.71 -0.50
N ALA A 147 14.24 13.95 -0.79
CA ALA A 147 15.65 14.38 -0.73
C ALA A 147 16.19 14.30 0.71
N VAL A 148 15.42 14.74 1.71
CA VAL A 148 15.79 14.59 3.13
C VAL A 148 15.93 13.11 3.49
N LEU A 149 14.99 12.25 3.08
CA LEU A 149 15.08 10.81 3.32
C LEU A 149 16.31 10.19 2.66
N SER A 150 16.65 10.57 1.43
CA SER A 150 17.80 10.02 0.70
C SER A 150 19.16 10.36 1.35
N THR A 151 19.22 11.45 2.11
CA THR A 151 20.41 11.89 2.85
C THR A 151 20.37 11.53 4.33
N ALA A 152 19.18 11.11 4.84
CA ALA A 152 19.02 10.70 6.22
C ALA A 152 19.81 9.41 6.48
N ARG A 153 20.82 9.46 7.35
CA ARG A 153 21.58 8.27 7.79
C ARG A 153 20.75 7.40 8.74
N GLY A 154 19.58 6.96 8.28
CA GLY A 154 18.62 6.15 9.03
C GLY A 154 18.18 4.94 8.19
N GLY A 155 17.19 4.19 8.66
CA GLY A 155 16.72 2.95 8.05
C GLY A 155 17.59 1.75 8.46
N ASP A 156 17.83 0.81 7.53
CA ASP A 156 18.58 -0.43 7.79
C ASP A 156 20.00 -0.15 8.32
N LEU A 157 20.35 -0.80 9.42
CA LEU A 157 21.68 -0.64 10.07
C LEU A 157 22.85 -1.16 9.23
N ARG A 158 22.60 -2.06 8.25
CA ARG A 158 23.62 -2.53 7.30
C ARG A 158 24.04 -1.45 6.30
N GLY A 159 23.29 -0.35 6.25
CA GLY A 159 23.46 0.72 5.27
C GLY A 159 22.74 0.42 3.95
N TRP A 160 22.43 1.47 3.20
CA TRP A 160 21.77 1.42 1.90
C TRP A 160 22.24 2.59 1.03
N GLU A 161 22.02 2.49 -0.26
CA GLU A 161 22.37 3.53 -1.22
C GLU A 161 21.10 4.20 -1.79
N THR A 162 21.23 5.43 -2.30
CA THR A 162 20.11 6.18 -2.89
C THR A 162 19.43 5.40 -4.03
N ARG A 163 20.18 4.57 -4.76
CA ARG A 163 19.62 3.69 -5.79
C ARG A 163 18.62 2.66 -5.25
N ASP A 164 18.74 2.26 -3.98
CA ASP A 164 17.82 1.31 -3.36
C ASP A 164 16.42 1.87 -3.17
N LEU A 165 16.27 3.21 -3.24
CA LEU A 165 14.95 3.87 -3.22
C LEU A 165 14.10 3.55 -4.46
N VAL A 166 14.69 2.98 -5.52
CA VAL A 166 13.92 2.52 -6.70
C VAL A 166 12.81 1.55 -6.31
N PHE A 167 13.03 0.71 -5.30
CA PHE A 167 12.03 -0.27 -4.86
C PHE A 167 10.79 0.38 -4.25
N PRO A 168 10.88 1.22 -3.20
CA PRO A 168 9.69 1.88 -2.66
C PRO A 168 9.05 2.89 -3.62
N VAL A 169 9.82 3.50 -4.53
CA VAL A 169 9.28 4.36 -5.59
C VAL A 169 8.46 3.55 -6.58
N ALA A 170 8.96 2.38 -7.04
CA ALA A 170 8.22 1.48 -7.90
C ALA A 170 6.94 0.95 -7.22
N ALA A 171 7.02 0.62 -5.92
CA ALA A 171 5.85 0.23 -5.13
C ALA A 171 4.81 1.35 -5.07
N ALA A 172 5.22 2.60 -4.85
CA ALA A 172 4.32 3.76 -4.83
C ALA A 172 3.59 3.93 -6.17
N GLY A 173 4.29 3.82 -7.29
CA GLY A 173 3.70 3.87 -8.64
C GLY A 173 2.71 2.73 -8.89
N ALA A 174 3.10 1.50 -8.57
CA ALA A 174 2.25 0.32 -8.73
C ALA A 174 0.96 0.42 -7.90
N PHE A 175 1.07 0.86 -6.65
CA PHE A 175 -0.10 1.08 -5.79
C PHE A 175 -1.00 2.20 -6.29
N ALA A 176 -0.44 3.29 -6.83
CA ALA A 176 -1.24 4.37 -7.41
C ALA A 176 -2.12 3.85 -8.55
N VAL A 177 -1.54 3.13 -9.50
CA VAL A 177 -2.29 2.49 -10.59
C VAL A 177 -3.34 1.51 -10.03
N GLY A 178 -2.94 0.64 -9.12
CA GLY A 178 -3.84 -0.33 -8.50
C GLY A 178 -5.04 0.32 -7.81
N ASN A 179 -4.84 1.40 -7.04
CA ASN A 179 -5.91 2.08 -6.30
C ASN A 179 -6.92 2.76 -7.23
N VAL A 180 -6.45 3.36 -8.33
CA VAL A 180 -7.36 3.93 -9.35
C VAL A 180 -8.24 2.84 -9.97
N LEU A 181 -7.64 1.71 -10.36
CA LEU A 181 -8.38 0.57 -10.95
C LEU A 181 -9.38 -0.03 -9.94
N ARG A 182 -8.97 -0.21 -8.68
CA ARG A 182 -9.84 -0.72 -7.61
C ARG A 182 -11.05 0.18 -7.39
N ARG A 183 -10.82 1.48 -7.27
CA ARG A 183 -11.91 2.45 -7.13
C ARG A 183 -12.83 2.43 -8.35
N PHE A 184 -12.28 2.43 -9.57
CA PHE A 184 -13.06 2.33 -10.80
C PHE A 184 -13.94 1.07 -10.79
N GLY A 185 -13.36 -0.11 -10.55
CA GLY A 185 -14.12 -1.37 -10.51
C GLY A 185 -15.23 -1.37 -9.47
N LEU A 186 -14.98 -0.86 -8.26
CA LEU A 186 -15.96 -0.79 -7.17
C LEU A 186 -17.10 0.20 -7.44
N THR A 187 -16.84 1.30 -8.15
CA THR A 187 -17.88 2.33 -8.41
C THR A 187 -18.69 2.07 -9.66
N THR A 188 -18.17 1.26 -10.58
CA THR A 188 -18.85 0.96 -11.86
C THR A 188 -19.50 -0.42 -11.89
N SER A 189 -19.46 -1.17 -10.79
CA SER A 189 -20.01 -2.51 -10.70
C SER A 189 -20.74 -2.77 -9.37
N PRO A 190 -21.57 -3.83 -9.30
CA PRO A 190 -22.21 -4.23 -8.05
C PRO A 190 -21.28 -5.04 -7.13
N ALA A 191 -19.99 -5.14 -7.43
CA ALA A 191 -19.04 -5.91 -6.62
C ALA A 191 -18.98 -5.38 -5.19
N SER A 192 -19.11 -6.26 -4.22
CA SER A 192 -18.79 -5.93 -2.84
C SER A 192 -17.27 -5.76 -2.66
N ALA A 193 -16.86 -5.03 -1.63
CA ALA A 193 -15.46 -4.88 -1.29
C ALA A 193 -14.74 -6.22 -1.12
N LEU A 194 -15.41 -7.20 -0.52
CA LEU A 194 -14.86 -8.53 -0.26
C LEU A 194 -14.68 -9.35 -1.54
N GLU A 195 -15.64 -9.29 -2.49
CA GLU A 195 -15.50 -9.94 -3.80
C GLU A 195 -14.37 -9.31 -4.61
N ALA A 196 -14.34 -7.99 -4.66
CA ALA A 196 -13.33 -7.24 -5.40
C ALA A 196 -11.91 -7.54 -4.88
N VAL A 197 -11.69 -7.54 -3.55
CA VAL A 197 -10.38 -7.84 -2.97
C VAL A 197 -10.00 -9.31 -3.16
N ALA A 198 -10.95 -10.25 -3.08
CA ALA A 198 -10.68 -11.66 -3.31
C ALA A 198 -10.21 -11.93 -4.75
N ILE A 199 -10.88 -11.34 -5.74
CA ILE A 199 -10.47 -11.43 -7.16
C ILE A 199 -9.10 -10.79 -7.37
N ASN A 200 -8.88 -9.57 -6.84
CA ASN A 200 -7.62 -8.85 -6.94
C ASN A 200 -6.45 -9.67 -6.37
N GLU A 201 -6.60 -10.20 -5.15
CA GLU A 201 -5.52 -10.94 -4.51
C GLU A 201 -5.32 -12.34 -5.11
N THR A 202 -6.37 -12.97 -5.64
CA THR A 202 -6.24 -14.21 -6.42
C THR A 202 -5.37 -13.98 -7.66
N ALA A 203 -5.60 -12.90 -8.40
CA ALA A 203 -4.79 -12.55 -9.56
C ALA A 203 -3.33 -12.28 -9.17
N ALA A 204 -3.10 -11.59 -8.06
CA ALA A 204 -1.78 -11.35 -7.53
C ALA A 204 -1.08 -12.66 -7.11
N LEU A 205 -1.80 -13.56 -6.43
CA LEU A 205 -1.28 -14.88 -6.04
C LEU A 205 -0.86 -15.70 -7.24
N VAL A 206 -1.71 -15.76 -8.27
CA VAL A 206 -1.40 -16.47 -9.52
C VAL A 206 -0.17 -15.88 -10.20
N ALA A 207 -0.08 -14.54 -10.29
CA ALA A 207 1.07 -13.86 -10.90
C ALA A 207 2.38 -14.12 -10.11
N LEU A 208 2.34 -14.07 -8.79
CA LEU A 208 3.50 -14.35 -7.93
C LEU A 208 3.91 -15.82 -8.01
N ALA A 209 2.94 -16.75 -8.00
CA ALA A 209 3.23 -18.18 -8.15
C ALA A 209 3.85 -18.47 -9.52
N ALA A 210 3.31 -17.90 -10.59
CA ALA A 210 3.88 -18.03 -11.93
C ALA A 210 5.31 -17.46 -12.01
N TYR A 211 5.54 -16.29 -11.38
CA TYR A 211 6.88 -15.69 -11.29
C TYR A 211 7.88 -16.61 -10.58
N VAL A 212 7.49 -17.19 -9.44
CA VAL A 212 8.36 -18.13 -8.68
C VAL A 212 8.68 -19.36 -9.50
N LEU A 213 7.67 -19.96 -10.13
CA LEU A 213 7.86 -21.16 -10.96
C LEU A 213 8.75 -20.90 -12.18
N ALA A 214 8.62 -19.70 -12.79
CA ALA A 214 9.39 -19.32 -13.97
C ALA A 214 10.83 -18.86 -13.64
N SER A 215 11.07 -18.29 -12.44
CA SER A 215 12.36 -17.74 -12.07
C SER A 215 13.24 -18.76 -11.35
N ASN A 216 13.01 -19.02 -10.08
CA ASN A 216 13.74 -19.99 -9.26
C ASN A 216 12.92 -20.35 -8.01
N PRO A 217 12.43 -21.59 -7.88
CA PRO A 217 11.74 -22.05 -6.68
C PRO A 217 12.60 -22.00 -5.40
N ASP A 218 13.93 -21.97 -5.53
CA ASP A 218 14.83 -21.87 -4.38
C ASP A 218 14.67 -20.58 -3.59
N HIS A 219 14.05 -19.53 -4.17
CA HIS A 219 13.66 -18.31 -3.45
C HIS A 219 12.69 -18.59 -2.29
N LEU A 220 12.01 -19.74 -2.28
CA LEU A 220 11.15 -20.18 -1.19
C LEU A 220 11.90 -20.95 -0.11
N ARG A 221 13.17 -21.35 -0.35
CA ARG A 221 13.99 -22.03 0.65
C ARG A 221 14.52 -21.01 1.65
N ALA A 222 13.82 -20.89 2.77
CA ALA A 222 14.16 -19.98 3.85
C ALA A 222 13.89 -20.67 5.20
N PRO A 223 14.45 -20.17 6.31
CA PRO A 223 14.18 -20.71 7.64
C PRO A 223 12.68 -20.77 7.93
N ARG A 224 12.22 -21.84 8.59
CA ARG A 224 10.79 -22.05 8.86
C ARG A 224 10.17 -20.90 9.66
N GLU A 225 10.93 -20.26 10.52
CA GLU A 225 10.50 -19.14 11.36
C GLU A 225 10.04 -17.94 10.52
N THR A 226 10.64 -17.74 9.33
CA THR A 226 10.27 -16.62 8.44
C THR A 226 8.82 -16.70 7.98
N TYR A 227 8.30 -17.92 7.76
CA TYR A 227 6.91 -18.14 7.36
C TYR A 227 5.91 -17.64 8.41
N GLY A 228 6.26 -17.79 9.71
CA GLY A 228 5.42 -17.24 10.80
C GLY A 228 5.31 -15.72 10.75
N TYR A 229 6.43 -15.02 10.55
CA TYR A 229 6.42 -13.56 10.40
C TYR A 229 5.60 -13.12 9.19
N PHE A 230 5.77 -13.78 8.03
CA PHE A 230 5.05 -13.41 6.82
C PHE A 230 3.57 -13.81 6.87
N ALA A 231 3.21 -14.87 7.59
CA ALA A 231 1.81 -15.20 7.83
C ALA A 231 1.12 -14.15 8.70
N VAL A 232 1.78 -13.68 9.77
CA VAL A 232 1.28 -12.56 10.58
C VAL A 232 1.15 -11.28 9.74
N SER A 233 2.16 -10.97 8.92
CA SER A 233 2.09 -9.86 7.95
C SER A 233 0.89 -10.02 7.01
N GLY A 234 0.58 -11.24 6.54
CA GLY A 234 -0.57 -11.52 5.70
C GLY A 234 -1.89 -11.21 6.39
N VAL A 235 -2.05 -11.61 7.66
CA VAL A 235 -3.25 -11.30 8.45
C VAL A 235 -3.41 -9.78 8.63
N ILE A 236 -2.34 -9.07 8.98
CA ILE A 236 -2.35 -7.61 9.13
C ILE A 236 -2.70 -6.94 7.80
N THR A 237 -2.10 -7.41 6.71
CA THR A 237 -2.37 -6.93 5.36
C THR A 237 -3.81 -7.15 4.96
N ALA A 238 -4.37 -8.34 5.27
CA ALA A 238 -5.75 -8.67 4.96
C ALA A 238 -6.73 -7.65 5.57
N GLY A 239 -6.55 -7.30 6.83
CA GLY A 239 -7.36 -6.28 7.50
C GLY A 239 -7.23 -4.91 6.84
N GLY A 240 -6.01 -4.48 6.56
CA GLY A 240 -5.74 -3.19 5.92
C GLY A 240 -6.30 -3.09 4.50
N LEU A 241 -6.11 -4.13 3.70
CA LEU A 241 -6.55 -4.11 2.30
C LEU A 241 -8.07 -4.22 2.18
N LEU A 242 -8.72 -5.08 2.98
CA LEU A 242 -10.18 -5.14 3.01
C LEU A 242 -10.78 -3.80 3.44
N SER A 243 -10.20 -3.15 4.45
CA SER A 243 -10.63 -1.83 4.90
C SER A 243 -10.47 -0.76 3.80
N LEU A 244 -9.37 -0.80 3.04
CA LEU A 244 -9.15 0.08 1.89
C LEU A 244 -10.21 -0.14 0.81
N PHE A 245 -10.50 -1.39 0.45
CA PHE A 245 -11.53 -1.70 -0.54
C PHE A 245 -12.92 -1.29 -0.04
N ALA A 246 -13.21 -1.48 1.25
CA ALA A 246 -14.45 -1.02 1.86
C ALA A 246 -14.56 0.52 1.81
N ALA A 247 -13.47 1.24 2.09
CA ALA A 247 -13.44 2.70 1.94
C ALA A 247 -13.72 3.12 0.49
N PHE A 248 -13.10 2.46 -0.49
CA PHE A 248 -13.31 2.74 -1.91
C PHE A 248 -14.70 2.34 -2.43
N ALA A 249 -15.41 1.44 -1.76
CA ALA A 249 -16.77 1.07 -2.11
C ALA A 249 -17.81 2.11 -1.66
N LEU A 250 -17.47 2.97 -0.68
CA LEU A 250 -18.38 4.03 -0.22
C LEU A 250 -18.48 5.15 -1.27
N PRO A 251 -19.66 5.80 -1.42
CA PRO A 251 -19.84 6.90 -2.39
C PRO A 251 -18.80 8.01 -2.22
N GLU A 252 -18.51 8.43 -0.99
CA GLU A 252 -17.55 9.47 -0.65
C GLU A 252 -16.09 8.96 -0.55
N GLY A 253 -15.86 7.65 -0.72
CA GLY A 253 -14.55 7.00 -0.64
C GLY A 253 -13.65 7.29 -1.85
N ARG A 254 -13.52 8.57 -2.23
CA ARG A 254 -12.68 9.02 -3.34
C ARG A 254 -11.20 8.74 -3.04
N VAL A 255 -10.43 8.36 -4.07
CA VAL A 255 -8.98 8.14 -3.94
C VAL A 255 -8.30 9.38 -3.37
N ALA A 256 -8.71 10.58 -3.82
CA ALA A 256 -8.19 11.86 -3.33
C ALA A 256 -8.43 12.13 -1.83
N LEU A 257 -9.36 11.43 -1.17
CA LEU A 257 -9.57 11.50 0.28
C LEU A 257 -8.90 10.35 1.02
N VAL A 258 -9.04 9.13 0.49
CA VAL A 258 -8.59 7.91 1.17
C VAL A 258 -7.06 7.78 1.14
N ASP A 259 -6.43 8.00 -0.02
CA ASP A 259 -4.98 7.85 -0.17
C ASP A 259 -4.14 8.77 0.75
N PRO A 260 -4.48 10.06 0.99
CA PRO A 260 -3.78 10.88 1.96
C PRO A 260 -3.85 10.37 3.39
N LEU A 261 -5.01 9.83 3.79
CA LEU A 261 -5.18 9.24 5.13
C LEU A 261 -4.30 8.00 5.28
N VAL A 262 -4.29 7.13 4.27
CA VAL A 262 -3.38 5.96 4.24
C VAL A 262 -1.91 6.40 4.19
N ALA A 263 -1.59 7.53 3.53
CA ALA A 263 -0.23 8.07 3.45
C ALA A 263 0.33 8.55 4.81
N THR A 264 -0.47 8.56 5.88
CA THR A 264 0.02 8.79 7.25
C THR A 264 0.71 7.57 7.87
N ALA A 265 0.68 6.39 7.24
CA ALA A 265 1.32 5.16 7.70
C ALA A 265 2.77 5.32 8.18
N PRO A 266 3.65 6.14 7.56
CA PRO A 266 5.03 6.32 8.02
C PRO A 266 5.15 6.84 9.45
N LEU A 267 4.17 7.60 9.93
CA LEU A 267 4.17 8.11 11.30
C LEU A 267 4.05 6.93 12.29
N PHE A 268 3.16 5.99 11.99
CA PHE A 268 3.02 4.75 12.76
C PHE A 268 4.25 3.85 12.59
N THR A 269 4.76 3.68 11.35
CA THR A 269 5.95 2.86 11.10
C THR A 269 7.16 3.39 11.86
N ALA A 270 7.38 4.70 11.89
CA ALA A 270 8.50 5.29 12.63
C ALA A 270 8.42 4.99 14.13
N VAL A 271 7.22 5.09 14.73
CA VAL A 271 7.00 4.74 16.15
C VAL A 271 7.25 3.24 16.38
N PHE A 272 6.64 2.38 15.58
CA PHE A 272 6.80 0.93 15.73
C PHE A 272 8.23 0.47 15.47
N ALA A 273 8.92 1.01 14.45
CA ALA A 273 10.31 0.69 14.17
C ALA A 273 11.23 1.15 15.34
N ALA A 274 11.01 2.33 15.89
CA ALA A 274 11.77 2.82 17.05
C ALA A 274 11.59 1.96 18.31
N VAL A 275 10.46 1.25 18.43
CA VAL A 275 10.20 0.34 19.56
C VAL A 275 10.68 -1.07 19.28
N PHE A 276 10.28 -1.64 18.12
CA PHE A 276 10.42 -3.06 17.83
C PHE A 276 11.61 -3.44 16.95
N LEU A 277 12.27 -2.47 16.27
CA LEU A 277 13.39 -2.72 15.35
C LEU A 277 14.70 -2.02 15.76
N LYS A 278 14.89 -1.69 17.05
CA LYS A 278 16.09 -0.97 17.54
C LYS A 278 17.41 -1.65 17.18
N ASP A 279 17.39 -2.96 17.04
CA ASP A 279 18.52 -3.81 16.69
C ASP A 279 18.73 -3.96 15.16
N LEU A 280 17.77 -3.53 14.35
CA LEU A 280 17.79 -3.67 12.88
C LEU A 280 17.76 -2.33 12.13
N GLU A 281 17.15 -1.30 12.74
CA GLU A 281 16.95 0.00 12.10
C GLU A 281 17.26 1.17 13.04
N ARG A 282 17.71 2.25 12.39
CA ARG A 282 17.90 3.54 13.07
C ARG A 282 16.85 4.54 12.58
N VAL A 283 15.90 4.86 13.43
CA VAL A 283 14.95 5.95 13.19
C VAL A 283 15.61 7.27 13.60
N THR A 284 16.16 7.99 12.62
CA THR A 284 16.82 9.28 12.87
C THR A 284 15.83 10.43 12.73
N ARG A 285 16.20 11.61 13.25
CA ARG A 285 15.41 12.85 13.03
C ARG A 285 15.21 13.15 11.56
N GLY A 286 16.18 12.82 10.70
CA GLY A 286 16.07 12.97 9.25
C GLY A 286 14.99 12.08 8.64
N VAL A 287 14.86 10.81 9.09
CA VAL A 287 13.80 9.90 8.65
C VAL A 287 12.42 10.43 9.06
N VAL A 288 12.29 10.90 10.31
CA VAL A 288 11.03 11.50 10.80
C VAL A 288 10.69 12.78 10.05
N ALA A 289 11.64 13.69 9.89
CA ALA A 289 11.43 14.96 9.19
C ALA A 289 11.08 14.75 7.71
N GLY A 290 11.80 13.86 7.01
CA GLY A 290 11.50 13.52 5.62
C GLY A 290 10.14 12.87 5.45
N GLY A 291 9.77 11.93 6.33
CA GLY A 291 8.44 11.32 6.33
C GLY A 291 7.33 12.34 6.58
N LEU A 292 7.51 13.26 7.53
CA LEU A 292 6.56 14.35 7.79
C LEU A 292 6.41 15.28 6.58
N LEU A 293 7.53 15.64 5.92
CA LEU A 293 7.47 16.46 4.70
C LEU A 293 6.69 15.75 3.59
N VAL A 294 6.91 14.45 3.38
CA VAL A 294 6.13 13.68 2.39
C VAL A 294 4.64 13.72 2.74
N VAL A 295 4.25 13.46 3.99
CA VAL A 295 2.85 13.50 4.43
C VAL A 295 2.24 14.89 4.24
N VAL A 296 2.95 15.96 4.61
CA VAL A 296 2.50 17.34 4.41
C VAL A 296 2.36 17.65 2.91
N GLY A 297 3.35 17.28 2.09
CA GLY A 297 3.29 17.50 0.65
C GLY A 297 2.12 16.74 -0.01
N VAL A 298 1.83 15.51 0.45
CA VAL A 298 0.65 14.76 0.01
C VAL A 298 -0.64 15.50 0.36
N ALA A 299 -0.75 16.08 1.56
CA ALA A 299 -1.91 16.88 1.94
C ALA A 299 -2.10 18.10 1.00
N PHE A 300 -1.03 18.79 0.62
CA PHE A 300 -1.09 19.88 -0.36
C PHE A 300 -1.55 19.44 -1.74
N VAL A 301 -1.05 18.29 -2.23
CA VAL A 301 -1.42 17.73 -3.55
C VAL A 301 -2.92 17.39 -3.58
N THR A 302 -3.45 16.85 -2.49
CA THR A 302 -4.78 16.21 -2.49
C THR A 302 -5.91 17.12 -1.99
N LEU A 303 -5.62 18.00 -1.04
CA LEU A 303 -6.64 18.89 -0.48
C LEU A 303 -6.81 20.19 -1.29
N GLY A 304 -5.86 20.51 -2.18
CA GLY A 304 -5.93 21.66 -3.07
C GLY A 304 -5.97 23.02 -2.36
N PRO A 305 -6.37 24.10 -3.05
CA PRO A 305 -6.44 25.45 -2.49
C PRO A 305 -7.34 25.58 -1.26
N ALA A 306 -8.32 24.68 -1.13
CA ALA A 306 -9.29 24.67 -0.01
C ALA A 306 -8.65 24.40 1.36
N ALA A 307 -7.49 23.73 1.41
CA ALA A 307 -6.82 23.41 2.67
C ALA A 307 -5.91 24.54 3.17
N VAL A 308 -5.53 25.47 2.29
CA VAL A 308 -4.56 26.53 2.58
C VAL A 308 -5.23 27.89 2.78
N GLY A 309 -6.55 27.97 2.62
CA GLY A 309 -7.32 29.21 2.88
C GLY A 309 -7.03 30.35 1.87
N VAL A 310 -6.57 30.01 0.65
CA VAL A 310 -6.29 30.95 -0.45
C VAL A 310 -7.26 30.70 -1.60
#